data_00927608a9be5898df0761b932dea839
#
_entry.id   00927608a9be5898df0761b932dea839
#
_cell.length_a   1.000
_cell.length_b   1.000
_cell.length_c   1.000
_cell.angle_alpha   90.00
_cell.angle_beta   90.00
_cell.angle_gamma   90.00
#
_symmetry.space_group_name_H-M   'P 1'
#
loop_
_entity.id
_entity.type
_entity.pdbx_description
1 polymer ?
#
loop_
_entity_poly.entity_id
_entity_poly.type
_entity_poly.pdbx_seq_one_letter_code
_entity_poly.pdbx_strand_id
1 'polypeptide(L)'
;MANVEDNKVTKCAASGLWDRLSVLGAGVSKLEKALGDHFPEGERYFGLENFGNTCYCNSVLQALYHCIPFREQLLEYYATYKNTEDSEDNLLTCLADLFAQITLAKKRTGVLAPKRFVQRVRKQNELFRSYMHQDAHEFWNFLVNDIIDILEEDCRTANSSPETTPEEVSNGAVNALANGARERPLVTLVHRTFQGILTNETKCLMCDTITAKDETFFDLSIDVEQNSSLTSCLKSFFSTEILNGEDKFFCDKCSSLQEAHKRMKIKKAPHVLVIHLKRFKYVEQLSRHKKLSYRVVYPLELKLGSMSEDADCEYSLFAVVVHVGSSPNHGHYVSQIKSHGNWLSFDDDTVQISEESTLQTFYGSSREHCGGNTDHGYILFYERLGGKS
;
A
#
# COMPACT_ATOMS: atom_id res chain seq x y z
N MET A 1 -5.03 66.05 -44.99
CA MET A 1 -6.23 65.38 -44.51
C MET A 1 -6.06 63.91 -44.84
N ALA A 2 -5.73 63.10 -43.87
CA ALA A 2 -5.97 61.68 -43.79
C ALA A 2 -5.09 61.10 -42.69
N ASN A 3 -5.74 60.48 -41.72
CA ASN A 3 -5.17 60.00 -40.51
C ASN A 3 -4.34 58.72 -40.72
N VAL A 4 -3.23 58.65 -40.00
CA VAL A 4 -2.44 57.49 -39.82
C VAL A 4 -3.01 56.70 -38.59
N GLU A 5 -3.49 55.48 -38.74
CA GLU A 5 -3.89 54.60 -37.68
C GLU A 5 -2.73 53.67 -37.28
N ASP A 6 -2.36 53.78 -36.02
CA ASP A 6 -1.36 52.94 -35.35
C ASP A 6 -1.85 51.53 -35.12
N ASN A 7 -1.10 50.56 -35.60
CA ASN A 7 -1.31 49.15 -35.41
C ASN A 7 -0.64 48.71 -34.08
N LYS A 8 -1.40 48.64 -32.98
CA LYS A 8 -0.96 48.08 -31.72
C LYS A 8 -1.17 46.56 -31.69
N VAL A 9 -0.07 45.85 -31.82
CA VAL A 9 0.02 44.42 -31.56
C VAL A 9 -0.28 44.14 -30.08
N THR A 10 -1.39 43.48 -29.81
CA THR A 10 -1.79 43.04 -28.49
C THR A 10 -1.00 41.76 -28.14
N LYS A 11 -0.03 41.87 -27.23
CA LYS A 11 0.59 40.72 -26.55
C LYS A 11 -0.45 40.15 -25.59
N CYS A 12 -0.91 38.93 -25.83
CA CYS A 12 -1.67 38.12 -24.88
C CYS A 12 -0.80 37.80 -23.65
N ALA A 13 -1.18 38.37 -22.51
CA ALA A 13 -0.60 38.07 -21.22
C ALA A 13 -1.19 36.76 -20.67
N ALA A 14 -0.41 35.71 -20.75
CA ALA A 14 -0.63 34.47 -19.99
C ALA A 14 0.13 34.56 -18.67
N SER A 15 -0.29 35.46 -17.78
CA SER A 15 0.26 35.57 -16.42
C SER A 15 -0.79 36.19 -15.49
N GLY A 16 -1.79 35.42 -15.13
CA GLY A 16 -2.87 35.99 -14.30
C GLY A 16 -3.66 35.01 -13.44
N LEU A 17 -3.31 33.73 -13.42
CA LEU A 17 -4.06 32.76 -12.63
C LEU A 17 -3.31 32.28 -11.34
N TRP A 18 -2.03 32.59 -11.20
CA TRP A 18 -1.21 32.16 -10.06
C TRP A 18 -1.14 33.21 -8.94
N ASP A 19 -1.50 34.47 -9.20
CA ASP A 19 -1.37 35.57 -8.22
C ASP A 19 -2.62 35.83 -7.35
N ARG A 20 -3.72 35.11 -7.55
CA ARG A 20 -4.94 35.32 -6.73
C ARG A 20 -5.03 34.46 -5.48
N LEU A 21 -4.07 33.56 -5.22
CA LEU A 21 -4.03 32.72 -4.00
C LEU A 21 -3.05 33.22 -2.92
N SER A 22 -2.41 34.38 -3.10
CA SER A 22 -1.34 34.85 -2.22
C SER A 22 -1.72 36.01 -1.27
N VAL A 23 -3.00 36.34 -1.12
CA VAL A 23 -3.42 37.44 -0.23
C VAL A 23 -4.58 37.02 0.69
N LEU A 24 -4.43 35.88 1.36
CA LEU A 24 -5.07 35.64 2.66
C LEU A 24 -3.95 35.32 3.63
N GLY A 25 -3.78 36.16 4.65
CA GLY A 25 -2.69 36.11 5.62
C GLY A 25 -2.44 34.66 6.09
N ALA A 26 -1.20 34.19 5.88
CA ALA A 26 -0.74 32.87 6.28
C ALA A 26 -0.73 32.74 7.80
N GLY A 27 -1.91 32.53 8.40
CA GLY A 27 -2.03 32.11 9.78
C GLY A 27 -1.43 30.71 9.91
N VAL A 28 -0.56 30.51 10.90
CA VAL A 28 -0.04 29.20 11.29
C VAL A 28 -1.22 28.25 11.51
N SER A 29 -1.20 27.06 10.88
CA SER A 29 -2.30 26.10 10.99
C SER A 29 -2.51 25.62 12.44
N LYS A 30 -3.70 25.05 12.73
CA LYS A 30 -3.96 24.46 14.04
C LYS A 30 -2.96 23.35 14.37
N LEU A 31 -2.61 22.53 13.38
CA LEU A 31 -1.64 21.45 13.51
C LEU A 31 -0.24 21.99 13.79
N GLU A 32 0.21 23.03 13.07
CA GLU A 32 1.51 23.64 13.32
C GLU A 32 1.59 24.26 14.71
N LYS A 33 0.50 24.88 15.18
CA LYS A 33 0.43 25.44 16.55
C LYS A 33 0.49 24.33 17.61
N ALA A 34 -0.17 23.21 17.36
CA ALA A 34 -0.22 22.09 18.29
C ALA A 34 1.12 21.34 18.37
N LEU A 35 1.84 21.19 17.25
CA LEU A 35 3.18 20.61 17.22
C LEU A 35 4.27 21.58 17.68
N GLY A 36 4.07 22.89 17.47
CA GLY A 36 5.01 23.92 17.90
C GLY A 36 6.45 23.65 17.44
N ASP A 37 7.38 23.69 18.40
CA ASP A 37 8.80 23.43 18.18
C ASP A 37 9.11 21.95 17.86
N HIS A 38 8.15 21.04 18.10
CA HIS A 38 8.26 19.62 17.79
C HIS A 38 7.83 19.29 16.35
N PHE A 39 7.53 20.29 15.51
CA PHE A 39 7.22 20.04 14.11
C PHE A 39 8.47 19.56 13.39
N PRO A 40 8.50 18.31 12.84
CA PRO A 40 9.71 17.74 12.28
C PRO A 40 10.22 18.53 11.07
N GLU A 41 11.53 18.74 11.02
CA GLU A 41 12.17 19.40 9.90
C GLU A 41 12.03 18.54 8.63
N GLY A 42 11.72 19.18 7.51
CA GLY A 42 11.53 18.48 6.23
C GLY A 42 10.16 17.85 6.04
N GLU A 43 9.40 17.54 7.08
CA GLU A 43 8.10 16.89 6.95
C GLU A 43 6.98 17.84 6.49
N ARG A 44 5.97 17.24 5.87
CA ARG A 44 4.79 17.92 5.33
C ARG A 44 3.54 17.09 5.67
N TYR A 45 2.53 17.74 6.26
CA TYR A 45 1.28 17.10 6.62
C TYR A 45 0.12 17.76 5.86
N PHE A 46 -0.30 17.11 4.78
CA PHE A 46 -1.37 17.60 3.92
C PHE A 46 -2.55 16.63 3.95
N GLY A 47 -3.76 17.18 4.16
CA GLY A 47 -4.99 16.46 3.90
C GLY A 47 -5.22 16.31 2.39
N LEU A 48 -6.08 15.37 2.02
CA LEU A 48 -6.46 15.11 0.63
C LEU A 48 -7.96 15.36 0.47
N GLU A 49 -8.36 16.17 -0.51
CA GLU A 49 -9.77 16.41 -0.80
C GLU A 49 -10.50 15.11 -1.18
N ASN A 50 -11.75 14.99 -0.72
CA ASN A 50 -12.62 13.86 -1.08
C ASN A 50 -13.41 14.18 -2.36
N PHE A 51 -13.24 13.36 -3.38
CA PHE A 51 -13.91 13.47 -4.69
C PHE A 51 -15.13 12.56 -4.82
N GLY A 52 -15.96 12.49 -3.79
CA GLY A 52 -17.14 11.62 -3.73
C GLY A 52 -16.74 10.18 -3.38
N ASN A 53 -16.79 9.90 -2.08
CA ASN A 53 -16.43 8.61 -1.46
C ASN A 53 -15.02 8.10 -1.78
N THR A 54 -14.02 9.00 -1.95
CA THR A 54 -12.62 8.61 -2.18
C THR A 54 -11.80 8.46 -0.89
N CYS A 55 -12.44 8.43 0.28
CA CYS A 55 -11.78 8.26 1.57
C CYS A 55 -10.96 6.96 1.66
N TYR A 56 -11.42 5.86 1.01
CA TYR A 56 -10.67 4.61 0.89
C TYR A 56 -9.30 4.82 0.21
N CYS A 57 -9.29 5.62 -0.84
CA CYS A 57 -8.09 5.99 -1.58
C CYS A 57 -7.20 6.91 -0.73
N ASN A 58 -7.78 8.00 -0.19
CA ASN A 58 -7.05 8.99 0.61
C ASN A 58 -6.34 8.35 1.80
N SER A 59 -7.01 7.46 2.54
CA SER A 59 -6.44 6.79 3.72
C SER A 59 -5.26 5.87 3.38
N VAL A 60 -5.33 5.13 2.26
CA VAL A 60 -4.20 4.30 1.78
C VAL A 60 -3.06 5.18 1.27
N LEU A 61 -3.35 6.26 0.54
CA LEU A 61 -2.33 7.19 0.06
C LEU A 61 -1.57 7.87 1.20
N GLN A 62 -2.25 8.22 2.31
CA GLN A 62 -1.59 8.76 3.49
C GLN A 62 -0.64 7.74 4.13
N ALA A 63 -1.05 6.47 4.26
CA ALA A 63 -0.18 5.41 4.75
C ALA A 63 1.06 5.22 3.86
N LEU A 64 0.89 5.25 2.53
CA LEU A 64 1.98 5.13 1.57
C LEU A 64 2.91 6.35 1.56
N TYR A 65 2.37 7.56 1.68
CA TYR A 65 3.20 8.77 1.74
C TYR A 65 4.11 8.79 2.97
N HIS A 66 3.62 8.27 4.10
CA HIS A 66 4.39 8.20 5.35
C HIS A 66 5.21 6.89 5.48
N CYS A 67 5.11 5.98 4.51
CA CYS A 67 6.04 4.88 4.32
C CYS A 67 7.33 5.42 3.70
N ILE A 68 8.29 5.82 4.54
CA ILE A 68 9.52 6.53 4.10
C ILE A 68 10.25 5.78 2.98
N PRO A 69 10.54 4.45 3.08
CA PRO A 69 11.29 3.75 2.04
C PRO A 69 10.53 3.68 0.70
N PHE A 70 9.20 3.68 0.72
CA PHE A 70 8.39 3.75 -0.49
C PHE A 70 8.37 5.17 -1.07
N ARG A 71 8.14 6.18 -0.21
CA ARG A 71 8.10 7.59 -0.62
C ARG A 71 9.40 8.03 -1.28
N GLU A 72 10.54 7.71 -0.69
CA GLU A 72 11.87 8.10 -1.21
C GLU A 72 12.12 7.50 -2.60
N GLN A 73 11.89 6.21 -2.77
CA GLN A 73 12.04 5.54 -4.07
C GLN A 73 11.07 6.10 -5.14
N LEU A 74 9.85 6.45 -4.74
CA LEU A 74 8.88 7.04 -5.65
C LEU A 74 9.28 8.47 -6.06
N LEU A 75 9.86 9.26 -5.15
CA LEU A 75 10.37 10.59 -5.46
C LEU A 75 11.63 10.54 -6.33
N GLU A 76 12.46 9.53 -6.17
CA GLU A 76 13.59 9.26 -7.06
C GLU A 76 13.10 8.93 -8.48
N TYR A 77 12.08 8.07 -8.60
CA TYR A 77 11.41 7.80 -9.87
C TYR A 77 10.84 9.09 -10.49
N TYR A 78 10.16 9.93 -9.68
CA TYR A 78 9.66 11.24 -10.13
C TYR A 78 10.75 12.12 -10.71
N ALA A 79 11.91 12.22 -10.05
CA ALA A 79 13.01 13.05 -10.53
C ALA A 79 13.57 12.56 -11.89
N THR A 80 13.48 11.25 -12.14
CA THR A 80 13.94 10.63 -13.39
C THR A 80 12.94 10.91 -14.52
N TYR A 81 11.66 10.59 -14.34
CA TYR A 81 10.69 10.67 -15.44
C TYR A 81 10.30 12.11 -15.78
N LYS A 82 10.32 13.05 -14.83
CA LYS A 82 9.97 14.44 -15.07
C LYS A 82 10.85 15.11 -16.15
N ASN A 83 12.05 14.59 -16.36
CA ASN A 83 13.01 15.12 -17.34
C ASN A 83 12.90 14.44 -18.72
N THR A 84 12.00 13.47 -18.89
CA THR A 84 11.76 12.81 -20.17
C THR A 84 10.60 13.48 -20.91
N GLU A 85 10.80 13.84 -22.21
CA GLU A 85 9.78 14.50 -23.03
C GLU A 85 8.58 13.58 -23.35
N ASP A 86 8.75 12.26 -23.27
CA ASP A 86 7.77 11.22 -23.63
C ASP A 86 7.16 10.50 -22.40
N SER A 87 7.05 11.16 -21.23
CA SER A 87 6.49 10.50 -20.05
C SER A 87 5.02 10.15 -20.25
N GLU A 88 4.69 8.86 -20.27
CA GLU A 88 3.31 8.39 -20.33
C GLU A 88 2.52 8.80 -19.09
N ASP A 89 1.28 9.24 -19.30
CA ASP A 89 0.35 9.52 -18.20
C ASP A 89 -0.26 8.21 -17.68
N ASN A 90 0.41 7.57 -16.74
CA ASN A 90 -0.02 6.33 -16.08
C ASN A 90 -0.28 6.54 -14.57
N LEU A 91 -0.69 5.49 -13.85
CA LEU A 91 -1.04 5.60 -12.43
C LEU A 91 0.18 5.91 -11.56
N LEU A 92 1.34 5.33 -11.89
CA LEU A 92 2.59 5.55 -11.16
C LEU A 92 3.08 7.00 -11.29
N THR A 93 3.03 7.58 -12.50
CA THR A 93 3.40 8.99 -12.71
C THR A 93 2.45 9.94 -11.99
N CYS A 94 1.14 9.64 -11.96
CA CYS A 94 0.16 10.41 -11.20
C CYS A 94 0.41 10.35 -9.69
N LEU A 95 0.79 9.17 -9.17
CA LEU A 95 1.13 8.98 -7.76
C LEU A 95 2.41 9.74 -7.39
N ALA A 96 3.44 9.62 -8.22
CA ALA A 96 4.72 10.30 -8.02
C ALA A 96 4.55 11.83 -8.04
N ASP A 97 3.75 12.35 -8.96
CA ASP A 97 3.38 13.79 -9.00
C ASP A 97 2.69 14.23 -7.71
N LEU A 98 1.72 13.45 -7.22
CA LEU A 98 1.00 13.78 -5.98
C LEU A 98 1.96 13.84 -4.78
N PHE A 99 2.84 12.86 -4.64
CA PHE A 99 3.82 12.82 -3.55
C PHE A 99 4.86 13.95 -3.66
N ALA A 100 5.28 14.26 -4.89
CA ALA A 100 6.16 15.40 -5.14
C ALA A 100 5.49 16.74 -4.78
N GLN A 101 4.19 16.92 -5.10
CA GLN A 101 3.45 18.12 -4.72
C GLN A 101 3.39 18.31 -3.20
N ILE A 102 3.20 17.23 -2.43
CA ILE A 102 3.24 17.30 -0.97
C ILE A 102 4.66 17.66 -0.51
N THR A 103 5.67 16.91 -0.94
CA THR A 103 7.05 17.04 -0.48
C THR A 103 7.66 18.39 -0.81
N LEU A 104 7.39 18.92 -2.01
CA LEU A 104 7.92 20.19 -2.48
C LEU A 104 7.08 21.41 -2.09
N ALA A 105 6.00 21.20 -1.36
CA ALA A 105 5.13 22.29 -0.91
C ALA A 105 5.91 23.28 -0.03
N LYS A 106 5.72 24.59 -0.29
CA LYS A 106 6.31 25.67 0.52
C LYS A 106 5.76 25.70 1.94
N LYS A 107 4.48 25.35 2.11
CA LYS A 107 3.82 25.26 3.42
C LYS A 107 4.11 23.91 4.04
N ARG A 108 4.16 23.83 5.35
CA ARG A 108 4.34 22.58 6.09
C ARG A 108 3.04 21.79 6.24
N THR A 109 1.91 22.49 6.19
CA THR A 109 0.57 21.90 6.28
C THR A 109 -0.36 22.51 5.24
N GLY A 110 -1.40 21.78 4.88
CA GLY A 110 -2.41 22.24 3.91
C GLY A 110 -3.34 21.13 3.48
N VAL A 111 -4.02 21.39 2.36
CA VAL A 111 -4.90 20.44 1.69
C VAL A 111 -4.50 20.41 0.21
N LEU A 112 -4.46 19.22 -0.36
CA LEU A 112 -4.26 18.99 -1.79
C LEU A 112 -5.45 18.25 -2.39
N ALA A 113 -5.72 18.56 -3.65
CA ALA A 113 -6.74 17.89 -4.43
C ALA A 113 -6.10 16.79 -5.30
N PRO A 114 -6.20 15.49 -4.96
CA PRO A 114 -5.60 14.41 -5.74
C PRO A 114 -6.38 14.12 -7.04
N LYS A 115 -6.85 15.17 -7.72
CA LYS A 115 -7.79 15.09 -8.83
C LYS A 115 -7.26 14.25 -9.98
N ARG A 116 -6.00 14.51 -10.42
CA ARG A 116 -5.37 13.79 -11.54
C ARG A 116 -5.25 12.29 -11.21
N PHE A 117 -4.79 11.97 -10.02
CA PHE A 117 -4.66 10.60 -9.54
C PHE A 117 -6.02 9.88 -9.50
N VAL A 118 -7.04 10.48 -8.86
CA VAL A 118 -8.39 9.89 -8.76
C VAL A 118 -9.02 9.70 -10.15
N GLN A 119 -8.84 10.65 -11.06
CA GLN A 119 -9.33 10.50 -12.44
C GLN A 119 -8.65 9.33 -13.16
N ARG A 120 -7.35 9.14 -12.93
CA ARG A 120 -6.60 8.02 -13.51
C ARG A 120 -7.09 6.68 -12.96
N VAL A 121 -7.24 6.54 -11.63
CA VAL A 121 -7.83 5.35 -10.99
C VAL A 121 -9.17 5.00 -11.60
N ARG A 122 -10.09 5.97 -11.70
CA ARG A 122 -11.43 5.77 -12.28
C ARG A 122 -11.41 5.39 -13.75
N LYS A 123 -10.45 5.90 -14.51
CA LYS A 123 -10.28 5.56 -15.93
C LYS A 123 -9.78 4.12 -16.11
N GLN A 124 -8.90 3.68 -15.23
CA GLN A 124 -8.15 2.44 -15.38
C GLN A 124 -8.89 1.24 -14.82
N ASN A 125 -9.68 1.41 -13.75
CA ASN A 125 -10.39 0.31 -13.11
C ASN A 125 -11.89 0.63 -12.96
N GLU A 126 -12.74 -0.28 -13.46
CA GLU A 126 -14.20 -0.12 -13.44
C GLU A 126 -14.80 -0.13 -12.04
N LEU A 127 -14.21 -0.86 -11.09
CA LEU A 127 -14.66 -0.91 -9.70
C LEU A 127 -14.63 0.49 -9.07
N PHE A 128 -13.57 1.27 -9.33
CA PHE A 128 -13.38 2.59 -8.77
C PHE A 128 -14.00 3.72 -9.61
N ARG A 129 -14.64 3.39 -10.75
CA ARG A 129 -15.29 4.38 -11.62
C ARG A 129 -16.52 4.99 -10.99
N SER A 130 -17.25 4.22 -10.19
CA SER A 130 -18.47 4.67 -9.53
C SER A 130 -18.16 5.61 -8.34
N TYR A 131 -19.16 6.44 -7.98
CA TYR A 131 -19.10 7.27 -6.77
C TYR A 131 -19.56 6.49 -5.51
N MET A 132 -19.65 5.18 -5.60
CA MET A 132 -20.01 4.33 -4.47
C MET A 132 -18.83 4.16 -3.52
N HIS A 133 -19.14 3.77 -2.29
CA HIS A 133 -18.13 3.38 -1.32
C HIS A 133 -17.39 2.14 -1.80
N GLN A 134 -16.04 2.16 -1.73
CA GLN A 134 -15.18 1.07 -2.17
C GLN A 134 -14.34 0.54 -1.00
N ASP A 135 -13.80 -0.67 -1.17
CA ASP A 135 -12.94 -1.29 -0.18
C ASP A 135 -11.49 -0.77 -0.28
N ALA A 136 -10.94 -0.32 0.84
CA ALA A 136 -9.57 0.19 0.89
C ALA A 136 -8.52 -0.91 0.63
N HIS A 137 -8.80 -2.17 0.97
CA HIS A 137 -7.89 -3.28 0.69
C HIS A 137 -7.94 -3.70 -0.79
N GLU A 138 -9.11 -3.68 -1.43
CA GLU A 138 -9.22 -3.86 -2.89
C GLU A 138 -8.45 -2.76 -3.63
N PHE A 139 -8.53 -1.51 -3.13
CA PHE A 139 -7.74 -0.41 -3.69
C PHE A 139 -6.23 -0.59 -3.48
N TRP A 140 -5.81 -1.04 -2.30
CA TRP A 140 -4.41 -1.38 -2.02
C TRP A 140 -3.88 -2.41 -3.03
N ASN A 141 -4.60 -3.52 -3.21
CA ASN A 141 -4.22 -4.58 -4.13
C ASN A 141 -4.14 -4.09 -5.58
N PHE A 142 -5.15 -3.32 -6.02
CA PHE A 142 -5.14 -2.73 -7.35
C PHE A 142 -3.91 -1.83 -7.55
N LEU A 143 -3.65 -0.92 -6.63
CA LEU A 143 -2.56 0.05 -6.73
C LEU A 143 -1.19 -0.63 -6.79
N VAL A 144 -0.94 -1.59 -5.90
CA VAL A 144 0.34 -2.31 -5.81
C VAL A 144 0.61 -3.10 -7.09
N ASN A 145 -0.38 -3.85 -7.58
CA ASN A 145 -0.22 -4.66 -8.80
C ASN A 145 -0.02 -3.77 -10.04
N ASP A 146 -0.79 -2.70 -10.18
CA ASP A 146 -0.65 -1.79 -11.32
C ASP A 146 0.71 -1.09 -11.35
N ILE A 147 1.25 -0.68 -10.20
CA ILE A 147 2.61 -0.12 -10.12
C ILE A 147 3.66 -1.14 -10.54
N ILE A 148 3.51 -2.40 -10.16
CA ILE A 148 4.42 -3.48 -10.57
C ILE A 148 4.37 -3.66 -12.08
N ASP A 149 3.18 -3.79 -12.65
CA ASP A 149 2.97 -4.00 -14.09
C ASP A 149 3.58 -2.87 -14.92
N ILE A 150 3.39 -1.60 -14.50
CA ILE A 150 3.98 -0.43 -15.17
C ILE A 150 5.51 -0.52 -15.13
N LEU A 151 6.10 -0.75 -13.96
CA LEU A 151 7.56 -0.79 -13.81
C LEU A 151 8.21 -1.97 -14.54
N GLU A 152 7.52 -3.11 -14.64
CA GLU A 152 7.99 -4.23 -15.43
C GLU A 152 7.93 -3.95 -16.94
N GLU A 153 6.90 -3.25 -17.41
CA GLU A 153 6.79 -2.84 -18.81
C GLU A 153 7.85 -1.81 -19.19
N ASP A 154 8.07 -0.79 -18.33
CA ASP A 154 9.13 0.22 -18.52
C ASP A 154 10.51 -0.45 -18.69
N CYS A 155 10.78 -1.49 -17.90
CA CYS A 155 12.06 -2.21 -18.01
C CYS A 155 12.15 -3.12 -19.23
N ARG A 156 11.05 -3.73 -19.68
CA ARG A 156 11.04 -4.52 -20.92
C ARG A 156 11.29 -3.64 -22.13
N THR A 157 10.67 -2.48 -22.18
CA THR A 157 10.85 -1.50 -23.28
C THR A 157 12.26 -0.94 -23.30
N ALA A 158 12.85 -0.59 -22.13
CA ALA A 158 14.23 -0.13 -22.04
C ALA A 158 15.24 -1.18 -22.54
N ASN A 159 15.02 -2.46 -22.27
CA ASN A 159 15.90 -3.56 -22.70
C ASN A 159 15.70 -3.97 -24.18
N SER A 160 14.59 -3.58 -24.82
CA SER A 160 14.27 -3.91 -26.20
C SER A 160 14.76 -2.86 -27.23
N SER A 161 15.30 -1.72 -26.80
CA SER A 161 15.89 -0.71 -27.68
C SER A 161 17.22 -1.23 -28.26
N PRO A 162 17.38 -1.40 -29.58
CA PRO A 162 18.63 -1.89 -30.16
C PRO A 162 19.67 -0.77 -30.10
N GLU A 163 20.73 -0.97 -29.34
CA GLU A 163 21.97 -0.20 -29.51
C GLU A 163 22.52 -0.50 -30.91
N THR A 164 22.33 0.42 -31.84
CA THR A 164 23.00 0.47 -33.12
C THR A 164 24.41 1.03 -32.93
N THR A 165 25.40 0.17 -32.89
CA THR A 165 26.73 0.51 -33.39
C THR A 165 27.23 -0.58 -34.29
N PRO A 166 27.51 -0.27 -35.59
CA PRO A 166 28.22 -1.19 -36.46
C PRO A 166 29.71 -0.89 -36.39
N GLU A 167 30.50 -1.80 -35.86
CA GLU A 167 31.90 -1.92 -36.29
C GLU A 167 32.22 -3.38 -36.54
N GLU A 168 32.57 -3.61 -37.81
CA GLU A 168 33.08 -4.86 -38.36
C GLU A 168 34.34 -5.31 -37.62
N VAL A 169 34.51 -6.62 -37.44
CA VAL A 169 35.64 -7.39 -37.99
C VAL A 169 35.48 -8.89 -37.70
N SER A 170 35.33 -9.59 -38.82
CA SER A 170 35.75 -10.98 -39.22
C SER A 170 36.00 -12.11 -38.20
N ASN A 171 35.34 -13.21 -38.55
CA ASN A 171 35.78 -14.63 -38.56
C ASN A 171 36.16 -15.35 -37.30
N GLY A 172 35.39 -16.37 -36.99
CA GLY A 172 35.83 -17.49 -36.15
C GLY A 172 34.67 -18.31 -35.60
N ALA A 173 34.46 -19.43 -36.25
CA ALA A 173 33.42 -20.42 -36.06
C ALA A 173 33.19 -20.94 -34.63
N VAL A 174 31.95 -21.41 -34.44
CA VAL A 174 31.45 -22.63 -33.78
C VAL A 174 30.88 -22.51 -32.37
N ASN A 175 29.66 -22.97 -32.38
CA ASN A 175 28.87 -23.61 -31.32
C ASN A 175 27.99 -22.78 -30.43
N ALA A 176 26.76 -22.76 -30.90
CA ALA A 176 25.54 -22.58 -30.14
C ALA A 176 25.50 -23.46 -28.89
N LEU A 177 25.45 -22.87 -27.77
CA LEU A 177 24.73 -23.39 -26.62
C LEU A 177 23.76 -22.25 -26.21
N ALA A 178 22.52 -22.42 -26.64
CA ALA A 178 21.38 -21.64 -26.15
C ALA A 178 21.21 -21.94 -24.66
N ASN A 179 22.00 -21.32 -23.83
CA ASN A 179 21.70 -21.19 -22.42
C ASN A 179 20.63 -20.09 -22.34
N GLY A 180 19.39 -20.51 -22.13
CA GLY A 180 18.32 -19.61 -21.72
C GLY A 180 18.81 -18.81 -20.49
N ALA A 181 19.22 -17.58 -20.73
CA ALA A 181 19.44 -16.63 -19.69
C ALA A 181 18.07 -16.49 -18.99
N ARG A 182 17.93 -17.12 -17.82
CA ARG A 182 16.83 -16.81 -16.91
C ARG A 182 16.95 -15.34 -16.63
N GLU A 183 16.08 -14.54 -17.26
CA GLU A 183 15.91 -13.13 -16.91
C GLU A 183 15.76 -13.08 -15.40
N ARG A 184 16.65 -12.35 -14.72
CA ARG A 184 16.53 -12.15 -13.30
C ARG A 184 15.24 -11.37 -13.08
N PRO A 185 14.32 -11.86 -12.21
CA PRO A 185 13.08 -11.15 -11.97
C PRO A 185 13.39 -9.71 -11.55
N LEU A 186 12.73 -8.77 -12.20
CA LEU A 186 12.90 -7.35 -11.92
C LEU A 186 12.43 -7.06 -10.49
N VAL A 187 13.31 -6.44 -9.71
CA VAL A 187 12.98 -6.03 -8.34
C VAL A 187 12.57 -4.56 -8.34
N THR A 188 11.26 -4.29 -8.41
CA THR A 188 10.70 -2.93 -8.39
C THR A 188 10.74 -2.32 -6.97
N LEU A 189 10.40 -1.02 -6.85
CA LEU A 189 10.26 -0.36 -5.55
C LEU A 189 9.21 -1.03 -4.65
N VAL A 190 8.14 -1.58 -5.24
CA VAL A 190 7.11 -2.33 -4.51
C VAL A 190 7.68 -3.63 -3.95
N HIS A 191 8.44 -4.38 -4.77
CA HIS A 191 9.10 -5.61 -4.34
C HIS A 191 10.11 -5.36 -3.20
N ARG A 192 10.89 -4.27 -3.28
CA ARG A 192 11.84 -3.91 -2.21
C ARG A 192 11.16 -3.59 -0.90
N THR A 193 10.00 -2.94 -0.95
CA THR A 193 9.33 -2.45 0.25
C THR A 193 8.37 -3.48 0.85
N PHE A 194 7.52 -4.09 0.04
CA PHE A 194 6.36 -4.85 0.53
C PHE A 194 6.42 -6.36 0.26
N GLN A 195 7.33 -6.84 -0.62
CA GLN A 195 7.33 -8.25 -0.98
C GLN A 195 7.90 -9.13 0.12
N GLY A 196 7.08 -10.08 0.57
CA GLY A 196 7.50 -11.23 1.34
C GLY A 196 7.37 -12.53 0.55
N ILE A 197 7.87 -13.61 1.12
CA ILE A 197 7.75 -14.98 0.59
C ILE A 197 7.18 -15.87 1.69
N LEU A 198 6.08 -16.55 1.39
CA LEU A 198 5.52 -17.63 2.19
C LEU A 198 5.98 -18.97 1.62
N THR A 199 6.30 -19.92 2.48
CA THR A 199 6.49 -21.31 2.11
C THR A 199 5.32 -22.13 2.62
N ASN A 200 4.61 -22.78 1.71
CA ASN A 200 3.58 -23.78 1.99
C ASN A 200 4.26 -25.16 2.03
N GLU A 201 4.32 -25.75 3.21
CA GLU A 201 4.90 -27.10 3.43
C GLU A 201 3.78 -28.10 3.65
N THR A 202 3.84 -29.24 2.95
CA THR A 202 2.99 -30.40 3.20
C THR A 202 3.87 -31.61 3.52
N LYS A 203 3.74 -32.14 4.72
CA LYS A 203 4.47 -33.32 5.20
C LYS A 203 3.55 -34.55 5.19
N CYS A 204 3.86 -35.54 4.35
CA CYS A 204 3.19 -36.82 4.37
C CYS A 204 3.46 -37.57 5.69
N LEU A 205 2.43 -38.04 6.39
CA LEU A 205 2.57 -38.74 7.66
C LEU A 205 2.98 -40.23 7.51
N MET A 206 2.88 -40.78 6.29
CA MET A 206 3.26 -42.17 6.01
C MET A 206 4.76 -42.35 5.71
N CYS A 207 5.34 -41.39 4.92
CA CYS A 207 6.72 -41.53 4.47
C CYS A 207 7.61 -40.35 4.83
N ASP A 208 7.11 -39.41 5.64
CA ASP A 208 7.80 -38.18 6.09
C ASP A 208 8.33 -37.27 4.98
N THR A 209 7.93 -37.52 3.73
CA THR A 209 8.31 -36.65 2.61
C THR A 209 7.66 -35.28 2.76
N ILE A 210 8.46 -34.23 2.63
CA ILE A 210 8.01 -32.84 2.67
C ILE A 210 8.00 -32.28 1.25
N THR A 211 6.84 -31.77 0.83
CA THR A 211 6.69 -30.96 -0.40
C THR A 211 6.52 -29.52 0.02
N ALA A 212 7.33 -28.64 -0.55
CA ALA A 212 7.31 -27.20 -0.24
C ALA A 212 7.13 -26.38 -1.52
N LYS A 213 6.32 -25.32 -1.43
CA LYS A 213 6.10 -24.35 -2.49
C LYS A 213 6.20 -22.93 -1.94
N ASP A 214 7.04 -22.13 -2.55
CA ASP A 214 7.18 -20.72 -2.23
C ASP A 214 6.16 -19.87 -3.01
N GLU A 215 5.53 -18.92 -2.33
CA GLU A 215 4.57 -17.98 -2.90
C GLU A 215 4.90 -16.55 -2.43
N THR A 216 4.86 -15.59 -3.35
CA THR A 216 5.08 -14.18 -3.02
C THR A 216 3.81 -13.55 -2.48
N PHE A 217 3.95 -12.59 -1.55
CA PHE A 217 2.84 -11.80 -1.02
C PHE A 217 3.25 -10.35 -0.83
N PHE A 218 2.29 -9.43 -0.88
CA PHE A 218 2.45 -8.00 -0.60
C PHE A 218 1.65 -7.55 0.61
N ASP A 219 0.69 -8.37 1.06
CA ASP A 219 -0.04 -8.24 2.31
C ASP A 219 -0.45 -9.62 2.84
N LEU A 220 -0.79 -9.66 4.12
CA LEU A 220 -1.38 -10.83 4.77
C LEU A 220 -2.83 -10.52 5.14
N SER A 221 -3.78 -11.21 4.50
CA SER A 221 -5.20 -11.13 4.82
C SER A 221 -5.57 -12.14 5.92
N ILE A 222 -5.77 -11.65 7.16
CA ILE A 222 -5.92 -12.45 8.36
C ILE A 222 -7.39 -12.51 8.82
N ASP A 223 -7.88 -13.71 9.07
CA ASP A 223 -9.20 -13.90 9.68
C ASP A 223 -9.20 -13.37 11.12
N VAL A 224 -10.27 -12.67 11.49
CA VAL A 224 -10.42 -12.07 12.80
C VAL A 224 -11.31 -12.95 13.71
N GLU A 225 -10.89 -13.13 14.94
CA GLU A 225 -11.61 -13.87 15.95
C GLU A 225 -12.13 -12.94 17.06
N GLN A 226 -13.25 -13.30 17.68
CA GLN A 226 -13.85 -12.51 18.75
C GLN A 226 -12.96 -12.44 19.98
N ASN A 227 -12.75 -11.23 20.53
CA ASN A 227 -11.93 -10.98 21.71
C ASN A 227 -10.50 -11.55 21.61
N SER A 228 -9.88 -11.35 20.47
CA SER A 228 -8.55 -11.86 20.13
C SER A 228 -7.49 -10.75 20.07
N SER A 229 -6.29 -11.15 19.70
CA SER A 229 -5.21 -10.24 19.34
C SER A 229 -4.70 -10.58 17.95
N LEU A 230 -4.09 -9.60 17.28
CA LEU A 230 -3.41 -9.82 16.00
C LEU A 230 -2.40 -10.98 16.10
N THR A 231 -1.64 -11.04 17.19
CA THR A 231 -0.68 -12.13 17.40
C THR A 231 -1.34 -13.50 17.48
N SER A 232 -2.54 -13.63 18.12
CA SER A 232 -3.26 -14.90 18.14
C SER A 232 -3.85 -15.23 16.77
N CYS A 233 -4.41 -14.26 16.06
CA CYS A 233 -4.91 -14.46 14.70
C CYS A 233 -3.80 -14.88 13.72
N LEU A 234 -2.60 -14.29 13.84
CA LEU A 234 -1.43 -14.70 13.06
C LEU A 234 -0.98 -16.12 13.41
N LYS A 235 -0.96 -16.49 14.70
CA LYS A 235 -0.64 -17.87 15.12
C LYS A 235 -1.65 -18.86 14.57
N SER A 236 -2.93 -18.52 14.53
CA SER A 236 -3.99 -19.35 13.92
C SER A 236 -3.75 -19.50 12.41
N PHE A 237 -3.44 -18.39 11.72
CA PHE A 237 -3.14 -18.36 10.27
C PHE A 237 -1.93 -19.25 9.90
N PHE A 238 -0.89 -19.28 10.73
CA PHE A 238 0.33 -20.09 10.54
C PHE A 238 0.28 -21.44 11.25
N SER A 239 -0.86 -21.83 11.83
CA SER A 239 -1.01 -23.11 12.51
C SER A 239 -0.91 -24.28 11.54
N THR A 240 -0.53 -25.43 12.06
CA THR A 240 -0.49 -26.67 11.29
C THR A 240 -1.90 -27.23 11.11
N GLU A 241 -2.30 -27.41 9.87
CA GLU A 241 -3.54 -28.08 9.46
C GLU A 241 -3.28 -29.58 9.25
N ILE A 242 -4.22 -30.42 9.71
CA ILE A 242 -4.16 -31.87 9.49
C ILE A 242 -5.08 -32.22 8.33
N LEU A 243 -4.49 -32.69 7.25
CA LEU A 243 -5.23 -33.18 6.09
C LEU A 243 -5.56 -34.66 6.29
N ASN A 244 -6.86 -34.96 6.54
CA ASN A 244 -7.36 -36.33 6.79
C ASN A 244 -8.74 -36.52 6.17
N GLY A 245 -9.31 -37.72 6.29
CA GLY A 245 -10.64 -38.02 5.77
C GLY A 245 -10.78 -37.80 4.28
N GLU A 246 -11.62 -36.84 3.88
CA GLU A 246 -11.85 -36.47 2.47
C GLU A 246 -10.77 -35.52 1.94
N ASP A 247 -10.05 -34.80 2.82
CA ASP A 247 -9.03 -33.82 2.46
C ASP A 247 -7.60 -34.39 2.43
N LYS A 248 -7.46 -35.72 2.23
CA LYS A 248 -6.15 -36.36 2.17
C LYS A 248 -5.29 -35.84 1.02
N PHE A 249 -3.99 -35.70 1.30
CA PHE A 249 -2.95 -35.28 0.36
C PHE A 249 -2.50 -36.46 -0.52
N PHE A 250 -2.43 -36.25 -1.83
CA PHE A 250 -1.81 -37.22 -2.74
C PHE A 250 -0.30 -37.12 -2.65
N CYS A 251 0.33 -38.16 -2.11
CA CYS A 251 1.78 -38.22 -1.96
C CYS A 251 2.40 -38.97 -3.14
N ASP A 252 3.23 -38.30 -3.95
CA ASP A 252 3.87 -38.89 -5.12
C ASP A 252 4.77 -40.07 -4.73
N LYS A 253 5.46 -40.00 -3.60
CA LYS A 253 6.32 -41.10 -3.11
C LYS A 253 5.54 -42.33 -2.68
N CYS A 254 4.36 -42.15 -2.06
CA CYS A 254 3.48 -43.25 -1.67
C CYS A 254 2.55 -43.68 -2.82
N SER A 255 2.46 -42.88 -3.90
CA SER A 255 1.55 -43.05 -5.05
C SER A 255 0.08 -43.25 -4.61
N SER A 256 -0.35 -42.57 -3.54
CA SER A 256 -1.68 -42.69 -2.96
C SER A 256 -2.04 -41.52 -2.04
N LEU A 257 -3.35 -41.39 -1.72
CA LEU A 257 -3.85 -40.41 -0.77
C LEU A 257 -3.40 -40.80 0.64
N GLN A 258 -2.72 -39.84 1.30
CA GLN A 258 -2.18 -40.00 2.65
C GLN A 258 -2.63 -38.88 3.56
N GLU A 259 -2.63 -39.14 4.86
CA GLU A 259 -2.75 -38.10 5.87
C GLU A 259 -1.48 -37.26 5.86
N ALA A 260 -1.64 -35.95 6.02
CA ALA A 260 -0.52 -35.02 5.94
C ALA A 260 -0.69 -33.85 6.93
N HIS A 261 0.42 -33.26 7.31
CA HIS A 261 0.46 -31.96 7.98
C HIS A 261 0.78 -30.89 6.94
N LYS A 262 -0.10 -29.89 6.85
CA LYS A 262 0.12 -28.71 6.03
C LYS A 262 0.35 -27.50 6.92
N ARG A 263 1.35 -26.70 6.63
CA ARG A 263 1.64 -25.46 7.36
C ARG A 263 2.20 -24.39 6.44
N MET A 264 2.01 -23.15 6.81
CA MET A 264 2.65 -22.00 6.18
C MET A 264 3.69 -21.39 7.11
N LYS A 265 4.74 -20.81 6.53
CA LYS A 265 5.73 -19.98 7.22
C LYS A 265 6.16 -18.81 6.36
N ILE A 266 6.54 -17.71 6.98
CA ILE A 266 7.21 -16.62 6.30
C ILE A 266 8.67 -17.03 6.10
N LYS A 267 9.06 -17.32 4.85
CA LYS A 267 10.43 -17.59 4.44
C LYS A 267 11.26 -16.32 4.37
N LYS A 268 10.68 -15.28 3.79
CA LYS A 268 11.29 -13.95 3.70
C LYS A 268 10.27 -12.91 4.16
N ALA A 269 10.58 -12.25 5.24
CA ALA A 269 9.75 -11.16 5.76
C ALA A 269 10.01 -9.86 4.95
N PRO A 270 8.96 -9.09 4.58
CA PRO A 270 9.10 -7.85 3.85
C PRO A 270 9.72 -6.74 4.72
N HIS A 271 10.16 -5.64 4.10
CA HIS A 271 10.59 -4.46 4.87
C HIS A 271 9.39 -3.79 5.55
N VAL A 272 8.28 -3.65 4.84
CA VAL A 272 7.01 -3.21 5.40
C VAL A 272 5.99 -4.33 5.29
N LEU A 273 5.53 -4.83 6.44
CA LEU A 273 4.51 -5.85 6.54
C LEU A 273 3.13 -5.20 6.59
N VAL A 274 2.33 -5.44 5.55
CA VAL A 274 0.95 -4.98 5.48
C VAL A 274 0.03 -6.10 5.90
N ILE A 275 -0.88 -5.82 6.85
CA ILE A 275 -1.82 -6.81 7.39
C ILE A 275 -3.24 -6.28 7.20
N HIS A 276 -4.03 -7.00 6.44
CA HIS A 276 -5.45 -6.76 6.29
C HIS A 276 -6.23 -7.63 7.28
N LEU A 277 -7.08 -7.00 8.09
CA LEU A 277 -8.00 -7.67 8.99
C LEU A 277 -9.32 -7.95 8.26
N LYS A 278 -9.61 -9.22 7.94
CA LYS A 278 -10.79 -9.65 7.17
C LYS A 278 -12.09 -9.41 7.96
N ARG A 279 -12.46 -8.15 8.10
CA ARG A 279 -13.65 -7.74 8.84
C ARG A 279 -14.93 -7.82 8.02
N PHE A 280 -14.86 -7.85 6.70
CA PHE A 280 -16.03 -7.96 5.82
C PHE A 280 -16.22 -9.42 5.41
N LYS A 281 -17.20 -10.07 6.05
CA LYS A 281 -17.51 -11.48 5.82
C LYS A 281 -18.86 -11.64 5.14
N TYR A 282 -18.89 -12.44 4.07
CA TYR A 282 -20.17 -12.85 3.47
C TYR A 282 -20.87 -13.85 4.39
N VAL A 283 -22.12 -13.61 4.70
CA VAL A 283 -22.95 -14.47 5.54
C VAL A 283 -24.05 -15.07 4.64
N GLU A 284 -23.91 -16.33 4.27
CA GLU A 284 -24.81 -17.04 3.36
C GLU A 284 -26.27 -16.98 3.80
N GLN A 285 -26.53 -17.20 5.09
CA GLN A 285 -27.86 -17.15 5.70
C GLN A 285 -28.57 -15.79 5.51
N LEU A 286 -27.81 -14.70 5.36
CA LEU A 286 -28.30 -13.35 5.17
C LEU A 286 -28.14 -12.86 3.71
N SER A 287 -27.51 -13.66 2.85
CA SER A 287 -27.16 -13.32 1.46
C SER A 287 -26.50 -11.93 1.32
N ARG A 288 -25.69 -11.55 2.29
CA ARG A 288 -25.01 -10.24 2.31
C ARG A 288 -23.71 -10.26 3.09
N HIS A 289 -22.84 -9.29 2.81
CA HIS A 289 -21.67 -9.04 3.64
C HIS A 289 -22.06 -8.38 4.96
N LYS A 290 -21.41 -8.81 6.03
CA LYS A 290 -21.51 -8.24 7.39
C LYS A 290 -20.13 -7.78 7.82
N LYS A 291 -20.06 -6.61 8.47
CA LYS A 291 -18.86 -6.16 9.16
C LYS A 291 -18.74 -6.86 10.51
N LEU A 292 -17.59 -7.49 10.77
CA LEU A 292 -17.26 -8.10 12.05
C LEU A 292 -16.71 -7.02 13.00
N SER A 293 -17.49 -6.65 14.01
CA SER A 293 -17.12 -5.67 15.04
C SER A 293 -16.22 -6.26 16.12
N TYR A 294 -15.66 -7.43 15.90
CA TYR A 294 -14.85 -8.19 16.86
C TYR A 294 -13.69 -7.35 17.39
N ARG A 295 -13.47 -7.46 18.70
CA ARG A 295 -12.32 -6.84 19.33
C ARG A 295 -11.06 -7.62 18.99
N VAL A 296 -10.15 -6.98 18.26
CA VAL A 296 -8.83 -7.49 17.90
C VAL A 296 -7.78 -6.48 18.35
N VAL A 297 -7.01 -6.83 19.36
CA VAL A 297 -5.91 -5.98 19.84
C VAL A 297 -4.70 -6.18 18.92
N TYR A 298 -4.18 -5.10 18.36
CA TYR A 298 -2.93 -5.12 17.61
C TYR A 298 -1.85 -4.34 18.37
N PRO A 299 -0.63 -4.92 18.51
CA PRO A 299 0.45 -4.30 19.26
C PRO A 299 1.13 -3.19 18.45
N LEU A 300 1.78 -2.25 19.14
CA LEU A 300 2.65 -1.26 18.50
C LEU A 300 3.95 -1.90 17.99
N GLU A 301 4.44 -2.92 18.68
CA GLU A 301 5.60 -3.71 18.29
C GLU A 301 5.16 -5.16 18.09
N LEU A 302 5.40 -5.69 16.89
CA LEU A 302 5.02 -7.04 16.48
C LEU A 302 6.26 -7.90 16.29
N LYS A 303 6.30 -9.05 16.97
CA LYS A 303 7.33 -10.08 16.81
C LYS A 303 6.75 -11.28 16.06
N LEU A 304 7.38 -11.67 14.98
CA LEU A 304 6.93 -12.84 14.20
C LEU A 304 7.33 -14.16 14.86
N GLY A 305 8.51 -14.24 15.49
CA GLY A 305 8.97 -15.42 16.19
C GLY A 305 8.94 -16.68 15.32
N SER A 306 8.32 -17.76 15.81
CA SER A 306 8.25 -19.05 15.11
C SER A 306 7.41 -19.04 13.81
N MET A 307 6.71 -17.96 13.49
CA MET A 307 5.93 -17.80 12.26
C MET A 307 6.82 -17.43 11.06
N SER A 308 8.05 -16.98 11.32
CA SER A 308 9.07 -16.64 10.31
C SER A 308 10.29 -17.55 10.47
N GLU A 309 11.03 -17.76 9.36
CA GLU A 309 12.36 -18.37 9.39
C GLU A 309 13.37 -17.45 10.11
N ASP A 310 13.19 -16.12 9.99
CA ASP A 310 13.90 -15.11 10.77
C ASP A 310 13.14 -14.86 12.08
N ALA A 311 13.50 -15.60 13.14
CA ALA A 311 12.82 -15.54 14.42
C ALA A 311 12.98 -14.20 15.15
N ASP A 312 14.02 -13.44 14.84
CA ASP A 312 14.32 -12.13 15.44
C ASP A 312 13.68 -10.96 14.68
N CYS A 313 12.78 -11.28 13.73
CA CYS A 313 12.10 -10.28 12.93
C CYS A 313 11.06 -9.52 13.77
N GLU A 314 11.35 -8.27 14.04
CA GLU A 314 10.51 -7.34 14.80
C GLU A 314 10.05 -6.18 13.94
N TYR A 315 8.83 -5.71 14.19
CA TYR A 315 8.16 -4.65 13.45
C TYR A 315 7.57 -3.61 14.37
N SER A 316 7.56 -2.35 13.93
CA SER A 316 6.85 -1.24 14.60
C SER A 316 5.66 -0.78 13.76
N LEU A 317 4.49 -0.61 14.39
CA LEU A 317 3.29 -0.08 13.75
C LEU A 317 3.48 1.41 13.46
N PHE A 318 3.35 1.81 12.19
CA PHE A 318 3.41 3.22 11.82
C PHE A 318 2.12 3.75 11.18
N ALA A 319 1.26 2.88 10.63
CA ALA A 319 -0.01 3.34 10.06
C ALA A 319 -1.14 2.33 10.27
N VAL A 320 -2.34 2.87 10.51
CA VAL A 320 -3.60 2.12 10.62
C VAL A 320 -4.64 2.79 9.74
N VAL A 321 -5.11 2.09 8.72
CA VAL A 321 -6.32 2.47 8.00
C VAL A 321 -7.51 1.96 8.79
N VAL A 322 -8.40 2.86 9.17
CA VAL A 322 -9.58 2.60 10.01
C VAL A 322 -10.83 2.72 9.15
N HIS A 323 -11.70 1.72 9.21
CA HIS A 323 -13.03 1.81 8.63
C HIS A 323 -14.04 2.23 9.71
N VAL A 324 -14.70 3.36 9.48
CA VAL A 324 -15.74 3.97 10.32
C VAL A 324 -17.10 3.57 9.76
N GLY A 325 -17.99 3.04 10.61
CA GLY A 325 -19.33 2.62 10.21
C GLY A 325 -19.60 1.14 10.41
N SER A 326 -20.88 0.77 10.41
CA SER A 326 -21.36 -0.58 10.77
C SER A 326 -21.50 -1.54 9.60
N SER A 327 -21.37 -1.06 8.37
CA SER A 327 -21.62 -1.84 7.15
C SER A 327 -20.43 -1.79 6.19
N PRO A 328 -20.13 -2.88 5.46
CA PRO A 328 -19.11 -2.88 4.41
C PRO A 328 -19.42 -1.90 3.26
N ASN A 329 -20.70 -1.72 2.94
CA ASN A 329 -21.16 -0.94 1.80
C ASN A 329 -21.36 0.55 2.11
N HIS A 330 -21.30 0.94 3.38
CA HIS A 330 -21.50 2.31 3.86
C HIS A 330 -20.56 2.57 5.01
N GLY A 331 -19.86 3.66 4.94
CA GLY A 331 -18.93 4.05 5.99
C GLY A 331 -17.99 5.12 5.50
N HIS A 332 -16.88 5.22 6.19
CA HIS A 332 -15.83 6.17 5.92
C HIS A 332 -14.47 5.54 6.25
N TYR A 333 -13.43 5.98 5.61
CA TYR A 333 -12.07 5.58 5.96
C TYR A 333 -11.27 6.79 6.44
N VAL A 334 -10.54 6.56 7.53
CA VAL A 334 -9.56 7.51 8.06
C VAL A 334 -8.24 6.77 8.28
N SER A 335 -7.13 7.48 8.40
CA SER A 335 -5.86 6.86 8.73
C SER A 335 -5.22 7.49 9.96
N GLN A 336 -4.65 6.64 10.81
CA GLN A 336 -3.83 7.01 11.94
C GLN A 336 -2.37 6.73 11.57
N ILE A 337 -1.53 7.75 11.59
CA ILE A 337 -0.15 7.66 11.10
C ILE A 337 0.80 8.11 12.21
N LYS A 338 1.84 7.32 12.48
CA LYS A 338 2.94 7.68 13.37
C LYS A 338 4.04 8.38 12.58
N SER A 339 4.33 9.62 12.94
CA SER A 339 5.41 10.38 12.31
C SER A 339 6.23 11.07 13.40
N HIS A 340 7.55 10.78 13.44
CA HIS A 340 8.50 11.37 14.40
C HIS A 340 8.02 11.31 15.85
N GLY A 341 7.47 10.17 16.26
CA GLY A 341 7.00 9.93 17.62
C GLY A 341 5.59 10.44 17.93
N ASN A 342 4.96 11.22 17.04
CA ASN A 342 3.59 11.70 17.20
C ASN A 342 2.63 10.86 16.34
N TRP A 343 1.44 10.57 16.86
CA TRP A 343 0.34 10.04 16.08
C TRP A 343 -0.47 11.19 15.49
N LEU A 344 -0.83 11.06 14.21
CA LEU A 344 -1.62 12.01 13.44
C LEU A 344 -2.83 11.29 12.86
N SER A 345 -4.00 11.92 12.95
CA SER A 345 -5.22 11.46 12.30
C SER A 345 -5.41 12.23 10.99
N PHE A 346 -5.54 11.49 9.90
CA PHE A 346 -5.87 12.03 8.58
C PHE A 346 -7.30 11.59 8.23
N ASP A 347 -8.17 12.56 8.15
CA ASP A 347 -9.58 12.41 7.78
C ASP A 347 -9.83 13.29 6.55
N ASP A 348 -9.62 12.72 5.37
CA ASP A 348 -9.64 13.41 4.08
C ASP A 348 -8.81 14.71 4.12
N ASP A 349 -9.44 15.88 4.08
CA ASP A 349 -8.80 17.19 4.08
C ASP A 349 -8.34 17.67 5.47
N THR A 350 -8.73 16.97 6.50
CA THR A 350 -8.45 17.33 7.89
C THR A 350 -7.29 16.52 8.45
N VAL A 351 -6.29 17.23 9.01
CA VAL A 351 -5.16 16.61 9.70
C VAL A 351 -5.05 17.17 11.11
N GLN A 352 -4.97 16.27 12.09
CA GLN A 352 -4.86 16.66 13.51
C GLN A 352 -3.98 15.71 14.31
N ILE A 353 -3.44 16.17 15.44
CA ILE A 353 -2.72 15.30 16.37
C ILE A 353 -3.71 14.33 16.99
N SER A 354 -3.28 13.09 17.12
CA SER A 354 -3.97 11.99 17.80
C SER A 354 -3.09 11.48 18.94
N GLU A 355 -3.69 10.99 20.00
CA GLU A 355 -2.97 10.31 21.06
C GLU A 355 -2.79 8.82 20.71
N GLU A 356 -1.69 8.20 21.16
CA GLU A 356 -1.47 6.76 20.98
C GLU A 356 -2.59 5.94 21.62
N SER A 357 -3.14 6.40 22.74
CA SER A 357 -4.30 5.80 23.42
C SER A 357 -5.54 5.71 22.52
N THR A 358 -5.70 6.64 21.57
CA THR A 358 -6.82 6.63 20.61
C THR A 358 -6.83 5.37 19.74
N LEU A 359 -5.67 4.74 19.48
CA LEU A 359 -5.60 3.49 18.72
C LEU A 359 -6.41 2.36 19.36
N GLN A 360 -6.53 2.37 20.69
CA GLN A 360 -7.28 1.35 21.42
C GLN A 360 -8.78 1.42 21.11
N THR A 361 -9.29 2.59 20.71
CA THR A 361 -10.68 2.78 20.32
C THR A 361 -11.01 2.04 19.02
N PHE A 362 -9.99 1.77 18.19
CA PHE A 362 -10.11 1.07 16.90
C PHE A 362 -9.91 -0.44 16.97
N TYR A 363 -9.70 -1.00 18.17
CA TYR A 363 -9.61 -2.45 18.33
C TYR A 363 -10.93 -3.17 18.07
N GLY A 364 -12.07 -2.52 18.28
CA GLY A 364 -13.39 -3.08 18.15
C GLY A 364 -14.07 -3.36 19.49
N SER A 365 -15.27 -3.94 19.43
CA SER A 365 -16.12 -4.18 20.59
C SER A 365 -15.96 -5.58 21.15
N SER A 366 -15.89 -5.68 22.48
CA SER A 366 -15.91 -6.99 23.19
C SER A 366 -17.28 -7.66 23.24
N ARG A 367 -18.35 -6.93 22.88
CA ARG A 367 -19.75 -7.42 22.88
C ARG A 367 -20.41 -7.18 21.53
N GLU A 368 -20.96 -8.21 20.92
CA GLU A 368 -21.57 -8.14 19.57
C GLU A 368 -22.85 -7.25 19.48
N HIS A 369 -23.54 -7.00 20.58
CA HIS A 369 -24.91 -6.47 20.57
C HIS A 369 -25.13 -5.15 21.32
N CYS A 370 -24.11 -4.54 21.86
CA CYS A 370 -24.25 -3.20 22.42
C CYS A 370 -23.82 -2.19 21.37
N GLY A 371 -24.62 -1.16 21.11
CA GLY A 371 -24.34 -0.03 20.18
C GLY A 371 -22.99 0.63 20.45
N GLY A 372 -21.94 -0.17 20.31
CA GLY A 372 -20.54 0.18 20.55
C GLY A 372 -19.91 0.85 19.35
N ASN A 373 -18.68 1.26 19.54
CA ASN A 373 -17.85 1.87 18.52
C ASN A 373 -17.85 1.05 17.22
N THR A 374 -18.15 1.71 16.12
CA THR A 374 -18.20 1.11 14.76
C THR A 374 -16.88 1.31 14.01
N ASP A 375 -15.88 1.94 14.64
CA ASP A 375 -14.63 2.35 14.04
C ASP A 375 -13.57 1.28 14.34
N HIS A 376 -13.07 0.64 13.29
CA HIS A 376 -12.19 -0.52 13.46
C HIS A 376 -10.96 -0.41 12.58
N GLY A 377 -9.80 -0.74 13.13
CA GLY A 377 -8.59 -0.97 12.35
C GLY A 377 -8.89 -2.02 11.26
N TYR A 378 -8.48 -1.71 10.04
CA TYR A 378 -8.79 -2.50 8.84
C TYR A 378 -7.53 -2.94 8.09
N ILE A 379 -6.60 -2.01 7.81
CA ILE A 379 -5.26 -2.33 7.28
C ILE A 379 -4.22 -1.77 8.22
N LEU A 380 -3.24 -2.58 8.59
CA LEU A 380 -2.16 -2.24 9.50
C LEU A 380 -0.84 -2.26 8.73
N PHE A 381 -0.02 -1.23 8.90
CA PHE A 381 1.30 -1.14 8.27
C PHE A 381 2.38 -1.16 9.34
N TYR A 382 3.22 -2.17 9.27
CA TYR A 382 4.32 -2.40 10.20
C TYR A 382 5.66 -2.28 9.48
N GLU A 383 6.56 -1.45 9.96
CA GLU A 383 7.92 -1.31 9.44
C GLU A 383 8.91 -2.16 10.25
N ARG A 384 9.81 -2.87 9.56
CA ARG A 384 10.79 -3.75 10.18
C ARG A 384 11.82 -2.94 10.98
N LEU A 385 12.05 -3.35 12.25
CA LEU A 385 13.06 -2.77 13.13
C LEU A 385 14.43 -3.40 12.81
N GLY A 386 15.49 -2.58 12.78
CA GLY A 386 16.88 -3.06 12.65
C GLY A 386 17.30 -3.54 11.25
N GLY A 387 16.47 -3.42 10.23
CA GLY A 387 16.86 -3.64 8.84
C GLY A 387 17.71 -2.47 8.35
N LYS A 388 18.99 -2.70 8.06
CA LYS A 388 19.74 -1.76 7.23
C LYS A 388 19.11 -1.80 5.84
N SER A 389 18.57 -0.68 5.39
CA SER A 389 18.12 -0.41 4.02
C SER A 389 19.27 -0.62 3.02
#